data_4febe6574ce504e0fa2def7dea1be780
#
_entry.id   4febe6574ce504e0fa2def7dea1be780
#
_cell.length_a   1.000
_cell.length_b   1.000
_cell.length_c   1.000
_cell.angle_alpha   90.00
_cell.angle_beta   90.00
_cell.angle_gamma   90.00
#
_symmetry.space_group_name_H-M   'P 1'
#
loop_
_entity.id
_entity.type
_entity.pdbx_description
1 polymer ?
#
loop_
_entity_poly.entity_id
_entity_poly.type
_entity_poly.pdbx_seq_one_letter_code
_entity_poly.pdbx_strand_id
1 'polypeptide(L)'
;MELLAKIYSTLGLTGQKGPAGSGDISSDEGESGFYRTTFNLQELCTDECLWAWQTDADIPQITNIDWTASSVRVQWTFQRLAFDVTLCNFYLTNTEDKAEEADYKQYRAEVRFLRALHMWYFLDLWGKAPFKTTYDIYELPVEKAGKELYDWIDKELTEIEPDLAEVGAFNNSSNFGRADKGAAYMLHARLALNSAVYTKGAVKDYQKAIDYCDLLDGKYELSKAEKNGYTGYEQVFMADNDQNPQAMKEIILPIRQDGAKTKCYSGANYLVSSTRITGMPYMGTSNVWSCNFSRAALVKKFFSTLEDCPIATEKAPDGATEAQIIALDEAAGTTTKDVQKKANDCLLYTSPSPRDLSTSR
;
A
#
# COMPACT_ATOMS: atom_id res chain seq x y z
N MET A 1 2.08 -19.07 15.75
CA MET A 1 1.28 -17.82 15.67
C MET A 1 2.15 -16.57 15.62
N GLU A 2 3.13 -16.37 16.51
CA GLU A 2 3.96 -15.14 16.54
C GLU A 2 4.69 -14.88 15.21
N LEU A 3 5.25 -15.92 14.58
CA LEU A 3 5.93 -15.77 13.29
C LEU A 3 4.94 -15.40 12.16
N LEU A 4 3.73 -15.96 12.14
CA LEU A 4 2.70 -15.57 11.19
C LEU A 4 2.34 -14.08 11.36
N ALA A 5 2.16 -13.62 12.60
CA ALA A 5 1.92 -12.21 12.89
C ALA A 5 3.10 -11.31 12.43
N LYS A 6 4.36 -11.78 12.61
CA LYS A 6 5.55 -11.07 12.09
C LYS A 6 5.50 -10.95 10.57
N ILE A 7 5.14 -12.01 9.83
CA ILE A 7 5.06 -11.98 8.35
C ILE A 7 4.03 -10.94 7.91
N TYR A 8 2.82 -10.94 8.49
CA TYR A 8 1.84 -9.89 8.18
C TYR A 8 2.32 -8.48 8.55
N SER A 9 3.00 -8.35 9.69
CA SER A 9 3.46 -7.04 10.15
C SER A 9 4.56 -6.42 9.27
N THR A 10 5.31 -7.21 8.49
CA THR A 10 6.31 -6.67 7.56
C THR A 10 5.72 -5.81 6.47
N LEU A 11 4.45 -6.01 6.13
CA LEU A 11 3.74 -5.16 5.17
C LEU A 11 3.55 -3.73 5.69
N GLY A 12 3.39 -3.55 7.01
CA GLY A 12 3.12 -2.24 7.63
C GLY A 12 4.28 -1.66 8.45
N LEU A 13 5.25 -2.48 8.84
CA LEU A 13 6.34 -2.10 9.74
C LEU A 13 7.71 -2.34 9.11
N THR A 14 8.68 -1.53 9.49
CA THR A 14 10.09 -1.70 9.08
C THR A 14 10.87 -2.64 9.98
N GLY A 15 10.41 -2.86 11.21
CA GLY A 15 11.07 -3.68 12.22
C GLY A 15 10.22 -3.81 13.49
N GLN A 16 10.83 -4.32 14.55
CA GLN A 16 10.14 -4.61 15.82
C GLN A 16 9.97 -3.39 16.73
N LYS A 17 10.65 -2.30 16.45
CA LYS A 17 10.61 -1.07 17.25
C LYS A 17 10.31 0.12 16.33
N GLY A 18 9.13 0.66 16.46
CA GLY A 18 8.74 1.88 15.74
C GLY A 18 8.79 3.13 16.62
N PRO A 19 8.59 4.32 16.01
CA PRO A 19 8.59 4.58 14.57
C PRO A 19 9.98 4.67 13.95
N ALA A 20 10.99 5.01 14.74
CA ALA A 20 12.40 5.24 14.34
C ALA A 20 13.35 4.19 14.95
N GLY A 21 12.82 3.00 15.28
CA GLY A 21 13.60 1.94 15.89
C GLY A 21 14.43 1.15 14.89
N SER A 22 15.02 0.04 15.37
CA SER A 22 15.83 -0.83 14.52
C SER A 22 14.98 -1.47 13.42
N GLY A 23 15.22 -1.09 12.18
CA GLY A 23 14.62 -1.72 11.02
C GLY A 23 15.20 -3.11 10.75
N ASP A 24 14.43 -3.97 10.07
CA ASP A 24 14.90 -5.30 9.66
C ASP A 24 15.95 -5.20 8.53
N ILE A 25 15.91 -4.16 7.71
CA ILE A 25 16.74 -3.98 6.51
C ILE A 25 17.72 -2.82 6.68
N SER A 26 17.23 -1.67 7.11
CA SER A 26 18.01 -0.44 7.30
C SER A 26 17.70 0.16 8.66
N SER A 27 18.64 0.94 9.20
CA SER A 27 18.45 1.72 10.42
C SER A 27 17.70 3.03 10.19
N ASP A 28 17.37 3.37 8.96
CA ASP A 28 16.58 4.56 8.66
C ASP A 28 15.14 4.45 9.17
N GLU A 29 14.54 5.59 9.39
CA GLU A 29 13.26 5.77 10.06
C GLU A 29 12.05 5.36 9.21
N GLY A 30 12.05 4.18 8.60
CA GLY A 30 10.94 3.64 7.83
C GLY A 30 11.13 3.63 6.33
N GLU A 31 12.24 4.12 5.83
CA GLU A 31 12.51 4.21 4.38
C GLU A 31 12.61 2.85 3.70
N SER A 32 12.94 1.77 4.43
CA SER A 32 13.03 0.41 3.94
C SER A 32 11.74 -0.43 4.14
N GLY A 33 10.64 0.20 4.56
CA GLY A 33 9.38 -0.52 4.78
C GLY A 33 8.65 -0.83 3.47
N PHE A 34 7.98 -1.98 3.42
CA PHE A 34 7.31 -2.50 2.24
C PHE A 34 6.41 -1.48 1.54
N TYR A 35 5.48 -0.87 2.28
CA TYR A 35 4.51 0.06 1.70
C TYR A 35 5.17 1.31 1.10
N ARG A 36 6.11 1.93 1.83
CA ARG A 36 6.82 3.13 1.35
C ARG A 36 7.69 2.83 0.15
N THR A 37 8.44 1.73 0.18
CA THR A 37 9.35 1.38 -0.92
C THR A 37 8.60 1.01 -2.19
N THR A 38 7.53 0.21 -2.10
CA THR A 38 6.72 -0.17 -3.26
C THR A 38 5.98 1.03 -3.84
N PHE A 39 5.39 1.89 -3.00
CA PHE A 39 4.78 3.15 -3.45
C PHE A 39 5.79 4.01 -4.22
N ASN A 40 6.99 4.22 -3.67
CA ASN A 40 7.99 5.05 -4.33
C ASN A 40 8.34 4.54 -5.73
N LEU A 41 8.52 3.23 -5.90
CA LEU A 41 8.90 2.66 -7.19
C LEU A 41 7.74 2.56 -8.19
N GLN A 42 6.48 2.46 -7.71
CA GLN A 42 5.32 2.33 -8.57
C GLN A 42 4.69 3.68 -8.93
N GLU A 43 4.70 4.65 -8.00
CA GLU A 43 3.95 5.90 -8.16
C GLU A 43 4.81 7.09 -8.52
N LEU A 44 6.00 7.25 -7.93
CA LEU A 44 6.82 8.45 -8.15
C LEU A 44 7.41 8.56 -9.56
N CYS A 45 7.47 7.45 -10.31
CA CYS A 45 7.91 7.43 -11.70
C CYS A 45 6.77 7.65 -12.72
N THR A 46 5.58 8.05 -12.25
CA THR A 46 4.38 8.19 -13.09
C THR A 46 4.02 9.65 -13.34
N ASP A 47 2.97 9.87 -14.17
CA ASP A 47 2.34 11.17 -14.40
C ASP A 47 1.49 11.63 -13.20
N GLU A 48 1.37 10.83 -12.15
CA GLU A 48 0.42 11.06 -11.05
C GLU A 48 1.07 11.76 -9.87
N CYS A 49 2.31 11.39 -9.51
CA CYS A 49 3.02 11.88 -8.35
C CYS A 49 4.40 12.46 -8.68
N LEU A 50 4.87 13.34 -7.81
CA LEU A 50 6.24 13.84 -7.82
C LEU A 50 6.75 14.07 -6.39
N TRP A 51 8.06 13.96 -6.22
CA TRP A 51 8.73 14.24 -4.97
C TRP A 51 9.50 15.57 -5.05
N ALA A 52 9.18 16.50 -4.14
CA ALA A 52 9.70 17.86 -4.20
C ALA A 52 11.07 18.05 -3.54
N TRP A 53 11.45 17.20 -2.58
CA TRP A 53 12.74 17.32 -1.91
C TRP A 53 13.87 16.81 -2.80
N GLN A 54 14.61 17.73 -3.39
CA GLN A 54 15.67 17.40 -4.35
C GLN A 54 16.96 16.89 -3.68
N THR A 55 17.07 16.98 -2.36
CA THR A 55 18.22 16.51 -1.59
C THR A 55 18.07 15.10 -1.06
N ASP A 56 16.88 14.50 -1.17
CA ASP A 56 16.66 13.12 -0.76
C ASP A 56 17.40 12.17 -1.69
N ALA A 57 18.19 11.28 -1.11
CA ALA A 57 18.97 10.33 -1.89
C ALA A 57 18.08 9.44 -2.77
N ASP A 58 18.34 9.43 -4.06
CA ASP A 58 17.74 8.60 -5.12
C ASP A 58 16.24 8.77 -5.37
N ILE A 59 15.48 9.53 -4.57
CA ILE A 59 14.05 9.76 -4.84
C ILE A 59 13.82 10.71 -6.02
N PRO A 60 14.55 11.84 -6.16
CA PRO A 60 14.46 12.66 -7.37
C PRO A 60 14.76 11.89 -8.66
N GLN A 61 15.69 10.94 -8.61
CA GLN A 61 16.02 10.11 -9.75
C GLN A 61 14.87 9.18 -10.16
N ILE A 62 14.11 8.64 -9.17
CA ILE A 62 12.89 7.87 -9.46
C ILE A 62 11.84 8.77 -10.11
N THR A 63 11.62 9.96 -9.57
CA THR A 63 10.66 10.94 -10.11
C THR A 63 11.03 11.37 -11.54
N ASN A 64 12.31 11.46 -11.86
CA ASN A 64 12.82 11.86 -13.16
C ASN A 64 13.09 10.68 -14.11
N ILE A 65 12.89 9.45 -13.68
CA ILE A 65 13.12 8.21 -14.45
C ILE A 65 14.60 8.07 -14.88
N ASP A 66 15.53 8.46 -14.00
CA ASP A 66 16.97 8.43 -14.25
C ASP A 66 17.77 7.68 -13.15
N TRP A 67 17.11 6.77 -12.42
CA TRP A 67 17.76 5.94 -11.41
C TRP A 67 18.84 5.02 -12.01
N THR A 68 19.77 4.62 -11.16
CA THR A 68 20.85 3.70 -11.53
C THR A 68 20.78 2.40 -10.72
N ALA A 69 21.60 1.42 -11.09
CA ALA A 69 21.72 0.17 -10.34
C ALA A 69 22.25 0.33 -8.90
N SER A 70 22.82 1.49 -8.57
CA SER A 70 23.29 1.82 -7.22
C SER A 70 22.26 2.55 -6.37
N SER A 71 21.02 2.72 -6.87
CA SER A 71 19.96 3.38 -6.11
C SER A 71 19.64 2.63 -4.82
N VAL A 72 19.81 3.29 -3.69
CA VAL A 72 19.51 2.75 -2.38
C VAL A 72 18.00 2.44 -2.22
N ARG A 73 17.12 3.20 -2.89
CA ARG A 73 15.66 2.97 -2.85
C ARG A 73 15.29 1.66 -3.55
N VAL A 74 15.87 1.40 -4.71
CA VAL A 74 15.73 0.14 -5.43
C VAL A 74 16.29 -1.02 -4.60
N GLN A 75 17.47 -0.83 -3.98
CA GLN A 75 18.10 -1.82 -3.12
C GLN A 75 17.22 -2.18 -1.92
N TRP A 76 16.69 -1.20 -1.20
CA TRP A 76 15.84 -1.46 -0.02
C TRP A 76 14.54 -2.16 -0.39
N THR A 77 13.93 -1.80 -1.51
CA THR A 77 12.73 -2.50 -1.98
C THR A 77 13.05 -3.97 -2.25
N PHE A 78 14.13 -4.23 -2.98
CA PHE A 78 14.58 -5.60 -3.25
C PHE A 78 14.86 -6.39 -1.97
N GLN A 79 15.59 -5.80 -1.04
CA GLN A 79 15.93 -6.43 0.25
C GLN A 79 14.69 -6.69 1.11
N ARG A 80 13.71 -5.77 1.11
CA ARG A 80 12.45 -5.95 1.83
C ARG A 80 11.68 -7.15 1.28
N LEU A 81 11.49 -7.23 -0.03
CA LEU A 81 10.80 -8.36 -0.63
C LEU A 81 11.53 -9.69 -0.40
N ALA A 82 12.86 -9.70 -0.52
CA ALA A 82 13.67 -10.90 -0.27
C ALA A 82 13.62 -11.36 1.20
N PHE A 83 13.65 -10.41 2.14
CA PHE A 83 13.48 -10.69 3.56
C PHE A 83 12.11 -11.31 3.87
N ASP A 84 11.05 -10.72 3.32
CA ASP A 84 9.69 -11.19 3.56
C ASP A 84 9.45 -12.59 2.96
N VAL A 85 9.98 -12.86 1.76
CA VAL A 85 9.99 -14.23 1.17
C VAL A 85 10.77 -15.21 2.05
N THR A 86 11.90 -14.77 2.61
CA THR A 86 12.71 -15.60 3.51
C THR A 86 11.95 -15.96 4.79
N LEU A 87 11.22 -15.01 5.38
CA LEU A 87 10.34 -15.29 6.53
C LEU A 87 9.22 -16.27 6.19
N CYS A 88 8.61 -16.14 5.01
CA CYS A 88 7.62 -17.09 4.52
C CYS A 88 8.22 -18.51 4.41
N ASN A 89 9.37 -18.64 3.78
CA ASN A 89 10.07 -19.91 3.64
C ASN A 89 10.46 -20.51 5.00
N PHE A 90 10.94 -19.67 5.92
CA PHE A 90 11.26 -20.08 7.28
C PHE A 90 10.04 -20.65 8.01
N TYR A 91 8.88 -19.97 7.92
CA TYR A 91 7.63 -20.47 8.50
C TYR A 91 7.23 -21.81 7.91
N LEU A 92 7.20 -21.92 6.57
CA LEU A 92 6.76 -23.12 5.86
C LEU A 92 7.66 -24.33 6.16
N THR A 93 8.97 -24.13 6.22
CA THR A 93 9.93 -25.18 6.56
C THR A 93 9.76 -25.66 8.01
N ASN A 94 9.57 -24.72 8.97
CA ASN A 94 9.46 -25.07 10.39
C ASN A 94 8.07 -25.55 10.82
N THR A 95 7.12 -25.62 9.92
CA THR A 95 5.76 -26.13 10.17
C THR A 95 5.38 -27.27 9.23
N GLU A 96 6.36 -27.89 8.57
CA GLU A 96 6.13 -28.98 7.62
C GLU A 96 5.51 -30.22 8.30
N ASP A 97 5.97 -30.54 9.50
CA ASP A 97 5.45 -31.63 10.32
C ASP A 97 3.98 -31.44 10.74
N LYS A 98 3.45 -30.21 10.64
CA LYS A 98 2.08 -29.83 10.98
C LYS A 98 1.21 -29.53 9.77
N ALA A 99 1.70 -29.76 8.57
CA ALA A 99 1.02 -29.38 7.34
C ALA A 99 -0.41 -29.95 7.21
N GLU A 100 -0.67 -31.12 7.79
CA GLU A 100 -1.97 -31.77 7.77
C GLU A 100 -2.92 -31.38 8.91
N GLU A 101 -2.46 -30.62 9.91
CA GLU A 101 -3.32 -30.09 10.97
C GLU A 101 -4.22 -28.97 10.41
N ALA A 102 -5.53 -28.98 10.70
CA ALA A 102 -6.52 -28.09 10.09
C ALA A 102 -6.16 -26.60 10.20
N ASP A 103 -5.75 -26.15 11.40
CA ASP A 103 -5.35 -24.75 11.60
C ASP A 103 -4.08 -24.39 10.82
N TYR A 104 -3.13 -25.32 10.75
CA TYR A 104 -1.88 -25.09 10.02
C TYR A 104 -2.07 -25.13 8.50
N LYS A 105 -3.01 -25.91 7.98
CA LYS A 105 -3.38 -25.82 6.54
C LYS A 105 -3.72 -24.39 6.15
N GLN A 106 -4.63 -23.76 6.90
CA GLN A 106 -5.01 -22.39 6.64
C GLN A 106 -3.85 -21.40 6.82
N TYR A 107 -3.10 -21.47 7.95
CA TYR A 107 -1.98 -20.57 8.19
C TYR A 107 -0.87 -20.72 7.14
N ARG A 108 -0.60 -21.93 6.70
CA ARG A 108 0.37 -22.21 5.63
C ARG A 108 -0.12 -21.68 4.29
N ALA A 109 -1.41 -21.80 3.99
CA ALA A 109 -2.01 -21.20 2.79
C ALA A 109 -1.87 -19.67 2.79
N GLU A 110 -2.13 -19.01 3.91
CA GLU A 110 -1.92 -17.56 4.05
C GLU A 110 -0.44 -17.16 3.86
N VAL A 111 0.50 -17.92 4.43
CA VAL A 111 1.94 -17.65 4.25
C VAL A 111 2.37 -17.88 2.79
N ARG A 112 1.85 -18.92 2.12
CA ARG A 112 2.08 -19.16 0.68
C ARG A 112 1.50 -18.03 -0.16
N PHE A 113 0.31 -17.52 0.20
CA PHE A 113 -0.26 -16.33 -0.43
C PHE A 113 0.67 -15.11 -0.29
N LEU A 114 1.15 -14.80 0.93
CA LEU A 114 2.04 -13.67 1.16
C LEU A 114 3.36 -13.83 0.39
N ARG A 115 3.91 -15.05 0.32
CA ARG A 115 5.07 -15.35 -0.53
C ARG A 115 4.78 -15.09 -2.01
N ALA A 116 3.64 -15.54 -2.51
CA ALA A 116 3.21 -15.30 -3.89
C ALA A 116 3.02 -13.80 -4.18
N LEU A 117 2.48 -13.05 -3.23
CA LEU A 117 2.34 -11.58 -3.30
C LEU A 117 3.71 -10.90 -3.46
N HIS A 118 4.70 -11.26 -2.66
CA HIS A 118 6.05 -10.69 -2.76
C HIS A 118 6.75 -11.11 -4.06
N MET A 119 6.55 -12.35 -4.52
CA MET A 119 7.05 -12.81 -5.82
C MET A 119 6.38 -12.09 -6.99
N TRP A 120 5.09 -11.74 -6.85
CA TRP A 120 4.40 -10.88 -7.82
C TRP A 120 5.03 -9.48 -7.87
N TYR A 121 5.36 -8.86 -6.73
CA TYR A 121 6.09 -7.57 -6.72
C TYR A 121 7.48 -7.67 -7.37
N PHE A 122 8.19 -8.78 -7.18
CA PHE A 122 9.44 -9.00 -7.92
C PHE A 122 9.19 -9.09 -9.43
N LEU A 123 8.17 -9.81 -9.86
CA LEU A 123 7.79 -9.91 -11.26
C LEU A 123 7.40 -8.54 -11.84
N ASP A 124 6.62 -7.77 -11.11
CA ASP A 124 6.13 -6.46 -11.52
C ASP A 124 7.27 -5.42 -11.65
N LEU A 125 8.15 -5.33 -10.64
CA LEU A 125 9.18 -4.30 -10.57
C LEU A 125 10.45 -4.66 -11.37
N TRP A 126 10.82 -5.94 -11.47
CA TRP A 126 12.06 -6.37 -12.13
C TRP A 126 11.88 -7.39 -13.25
N GLY A 127 10.68 -7.91 -13.44
CA GLY A 127 10.42 -9.00 -14.39
C GLY A 127 11.04 -10.34 -13.99
N LYS A 128 11.67 -10.44 -12.81
CA LYS A 128 12.37 -11.61 -12.30
C LYS A 128 12.55 -11.56 -10.79
N ALA A 129 12.78 -12.72 -10.17
CA ALA A 129 12.99 -12.86 -8.73
C ALA A 129 14.18 -13.77 -8.40
N PRO A 130 14.85 -13.56 -7.25
CA PRO A 130 15.68 -14.59 -6.61
C PRO A 130 14.71 -15.65 -6.04
N PHE A 131 14.62 -16.77 -6.74
CA PHE A 131 13.60 -17.77 -6.49
C PHE A 131 14.11 -18.90 -5.59
N LYS A 132 13.44 -19.08 -4.47
CA LYS A 132 13.63 -20.18 -3.54
C LYS A 132 12.35 -20.39 -2.73
N THR A 133 11.98 -21.65 -2.48
CA THR A 133 10.74 -22.00 -1.76
C THR A 133 10.99 -22.70 -0.40
N THR A 134 12.27 -22.94 -0.09
CA THR A 134 12.71 -23.57 1.16
C THR A 134 13.60 -22.63 1.97
N TYR A 135 13.70 -22.85 3.27
CA TYR A 135 14.66 -22.17 4.12
C TYR A 135 15.90 -23.04 4.31
N ASP A 136 16.94 -22.76 3.54
CA ASP A 136 18.26 -23.35 3.66
C ASP A 136 19.30 -22.24 3.38
N ILE A 137 20.13 -21.94 4.38
CA ILE A 137 21.11 -20.85 4.29
C ILE A 137 22.34 -21.20 3.40
N TYR A 138 22.52 -22.48 3.09
CA TYR A 138 23.66 -22.93 2.28
C TYR A 138 23.36 -22.99 0.78
N GLU A 139 22.10 -22.95 0.42
CA GLU A 139 21.67 -22.98 -0.97
C GLU A 139 21.31 -21.57 -1.44
N LEU A 140 21.96 -21.09 -2.49
CA LEU A 140 21.62 -19.81 -3.09
C LEU A 140 20.32 -19.90 -3.92
N PRO A 141 19.49 -18.83 -3.93
CA PRO A 141 18.33 -18.78 -4.81
C PRO A 141 18.75 -18.80 -6.28
N VAL A 142 17.93 -19.42 -7.12
CA VAL A 142 18.09 -19.36 -8.58
C VAL A 142 17.29 -18.17 -9.13
N GLU A 143 17.67 -17.64 -10.28
CA GLU A 143 16.84 -16.63 -10.96
C GLU A 143 15.66 -17.32 -11.64
N LYS A 144 14.44 -16.81 -11.40
CA LYS A 144 13.23 -17.16 -12.14
C LYS A 144 12.62 -15.89 -12.73
N ALA A 145 12.31 -15.90 -14.06
CA ALA A 145 11.96 -14.69 -14.77
C ALA A 145 10.74 -14.86 -15.70
N GLY A 146 10.08 -13.75 -16.01
CA GLY A 146 9.05 -13.66 -17.03
C GLY A 146 7.96 -14.72 -16.86
N LYS A 147 7.69 -15.47 -17.95
CA LYS A 147 6.66 -16.51 -17.97
C LYS A 147 6.85 -17.59 -16.90
N GLU A 148 8.09 -17.97 -16.61
CA GLU A 148 8.35 -19.01 -15.61
C GLU A 148 7.96 -18.59 -14.20
N LEU A 149 8.19 -17.32 -13.84
CA LEU A 149 7.77 -16.75 -12.57
C LEU A 149 6.26 -16.51 -12.54
N TYR A 150 5.68 -16.04 -13.65
CA TYR A 150 4.23 -15.90 -13.83
C TYR A 150 3.51 -17.22 -13.58
N ASP A 151 3.91 -18.29 -14.28
CA ASP A 151 3.31 -19.62 -14.16
C ASP A 151 3.42 -20.17 -12.73
N TRP A 152 4.56 -19.92 -12.06
CA TRP A 152 4.74 -20.36 -10.68
C TRP A 152 3.82 -19.63 -9.71
N ILE A 153 3.68 -18.29 -9.83
CA ILE A 153 2.79 -17.50 -8.98
C ILE A 153 1.34 -17.97 -9.16
N ASP A 154 0.92 -18.12 -10.40
CA ASP A 154 -0.43 -18.58 -10.74
C ASP A 154 -0.74 -19.96 -10.16
N LYS A 155 0.20 -20.89 -10.31
CA LYS A 155 0.09 -22.25 -9.75
C LYS A 155 0.05 -22.21 -8.22
N GLU A 156 0.92 -21.43 -7.58
CA GLU A 156 0.99 -21.31 -6.12
C GLU A 156 -0.34 -20.80 -5.55
N LEU A 157 -0.92 -19.78 -6.17
CA LEU A 157 -2.22 -19.25 -5.77
C LEU A 157 -3.35 -20.28 -5.96
N THR A 158 -3.37 -20.98 -7.10
CA THR A 158 -4.38 -22.03 -7.37
C THR A 158 -4.31 -23.16 -6.34
N GLU A 159 -3.12 -23.59 -5.96
CA GLU A 159 -2.94 -24.69 -5.00
C GLU A 159 -3.42 -24.36 -3.60
N ILE A 160 -3.34 -23.09 -3.18
CA ILE A 160 -3.74 -22.69 -1.83
C ILE A 160 -5.22 -22.34 -1.68
N GLU A 161 -5.94 -22.11 -2.78
CA GLU A 161 -7.36 -21.72 -2.73
C GLU A 161 -8.22 -22.63 -1.85
N PRO A 162 -8.10 -23.98 -1.91
CA PRO A 162 -8.92 -24.86 -1.08
C PRO A 162 -8.71 -24.71 0.42
N ASP A 163 -7.51 -24.29 0.83
CA ASP A 163 -7.10 -24.19 2.24
C ASP A 163 -7.24 -22.78 2.83
N LEU A 164 -7.55 -21.76 1.99
CA LEU A 164 -7.85 -20.42 2.44
C LEU A 164 -9.29 -20.31 2.97
N ALA A 165 -9.49 -19.41 3.91
CA ALA A 165 -10.84 -19.04 4.37
C ALA A 165 -11.69 -18.52 3.20
N GLU A 166 -13.01 -18.70 3.29
CA GLU A 166 -13.96 -18.24 2.26
C GLU A 166 -13.90 -16.72 2.08
N VAL A 167 -14.26 -16.26 0.87
CA VAL A 167 -14.27 -14.84 0.50
C VAL A 167 -15.04 -14.01 1.51
N GLY A 168 -14.41 -12.99 2.08
CA GLY A 168 -14.99 -12.10 3.07
C GLY A 168 -15.12 -12.71 4.48
N ALA A 169 -14.58 -13.90 4.75
CA ALA A 169 -14.68 -14.56 6.04
C ALA A 169 -14.09 -13.73 7.19
N PHE A 170 -13.15 -12.84 6.89
CA PHE A 170 -12.49 -11.99 7.87
C PHE A 170 -13.06 -10.56 7.92
N ASN A 171 -14.06 -10.22 7.12
CA ASN A 171 -14.71 -8.92 7.16
C ASN A 171 -15.54 -8.76 8.47
N ASN A 172 -15.42 -7.59 9.09
CA ASN A 172 -16.08 -7.29 10.37
C ASN A 172 -15.70 -8.24 11.53
N SER A 173 -14.48 -8.76 11.52
CA SER A 173 -13.98 -9.65 12.57
C SER A 173 -12.63 -9.19 13.12
N SER A 174 -12.21 -9.81 14.23
CA SER A 174 -10.86 -9.62 14.81
C SER A 174 -9.72 -10.08 13.87
N ASN A 175 -10.06 -10.84 12.85
CA ASN A 175 -9.13 -11.34 11.84
C ASN A 175 -9.04 -10.46 10.59
N PHE A 176 -9.75 -9.31 10.56
CA PHE A 176 -9.66 -8.36 9.45
C PHE A 176 -8.21 -8.03 9.12
N GLY A 177 -7.84 -8.18 7.85
CA GLY A 177 -6.46 -8.06 7.38
C GLY A 177 -5.69 -9.37 7.22
N ARG A 178 -6.31 -10.52 7.51
CA ARG A 178 -5.79 -11.84 7.09
C ARG A 178 -6.23 -12.15 5.66
N ALA A 179 -5.36 -12.86 4.93
CA ALA A 179 -5.66 -13.25 3.55
C ALA A 179 -6.72 -14.37 3.51
N ASP A 180 -7.71 -14.18 2.68
CA ASP A 180 -8.74 -15.17 2.34
C ASP A 180 -8.75 -15.44 0.83
N LYS A 181 -9.70 -16.23 0.34
CA LYS A 181 -9.87 -16.50 -1.10
C LYS A 181 -10.05 -15.20 -1.91
N GLY A 182 -10.69 -14.16 -1.33
CA GLY A 182 -10.86 -12.89 -2.02
C GLY A 182 -9.53 -12.19 -2.33
N ALA A 183 -8.58 -12.24 -1.41
CA ALA A 183 -7.24 -11.73 -1.63
C ALA A 183 -6.50 -12.53 -2.73
N ALA A 184 -6.63 -13.86 -2.74
CA ALA A 184 -6.03 -14.72 -3.76
C ALA A 184 -6.65 -14.45 -5.14
N TYR A 185 -7.96 -14.35 -5.24
CA TYR A 185 -8.67 -14.05 -6.49
C TYR A 185 -8.28 -12.69 -7.07
N MET A 186 -8.16 -11.66 -6.22
CA MET A 186 -7.70 -10.35 -6.68
C MET A 186 -6.25 -10.39 -7.16
N LEU A 187 -5.38 -11.16 -6.52
CA LEU A 187 -3.99 -11.30 -6.98
C LEU A 187 -3.91 -12.06 -8.31
N HIS A 188 -4.73 -13.12 -8.50
CA HIS A 188 -4.90 -13.78 -9.79
C HIS A 188 -5.37 -12.81 -10.88
N ALA A 189 -6.40 -11.99 -10.58
CA ALA A 189 -6.91 -11.01 -11.54
C ALA A 189 -5.83 -10.01 -11.95
N ARG A 190 -5.05 -9.47 -11.00
CA ARG A 190 -3.94 -8.54 -11.28
C ARG A 190 -2.81 -9.20 -12.08
N LEU A 191 -2.47 -10.44 -11.73
CA LEU A 191 -1.46 -11.23 -12.45
C LEU A 191 -1.89 -11.47 -13.90
N ALA A 192 -3.13 -11.92 -14.11
CA ALA A 192 -3.68 -12.23 -15.42
C ALA A 192 -3.88 -10.98 -16.29
N LEU A 193 -4.31 -9.84 -15.71
CA LEU A 193 -4.46 -8.57 -16.42
C LEU A 193 -3.14 -8.10 -17.05
N ASN A 194 -2.03 -8.30 -16.37
CA ASN A 194 -0.70 -7.92 -16.84
C ASN A 194 0.09 -9.07 -17.50
N SER A 195 -0.56 -10.20 -17.77
CA SER A 195 0.08 -11.41 -18.31
C SER A 195 0.92 -11.14 -19.56
N ALA A 196 0.41 -10.32 -20.50
CA ALA A 196 1.14 -9.99 -21.72
C ALA A 196 2.44 -9.22 -21.45
N VAL A 197 2.45 -8.34 -20.45
CA VAL A 197 3.65 -7.59 -20.04
C VAL A 197 4.66 -8.53 -19.41
N TYR A 198 4.25 -9.30 -18.40
CA TYR A 198 5.14 -10.19 -17.66
C TYR A 198 5.73 -11.31 -18.52
N THR A 199 4.97 -11.78 -19.51
CA THR A 199 5.41 -12.89 -20.39
C THR A 199 5.89 -12.45 -21.75
N LYS A 200 6.08 -11.14 -21.98
CA LYS A 200 6.48 -10.56 -23.27
C LYS A 200 5.56 -10.99 -24.42
N GLY A 201 4.27 -11.05 -24.14
CA GLY A 201 3.22 -11.41 -25.11
C GLY A 201 2.97 -12.91 -25.29
N ALA A 202 3.70 -13.79 -24.59
CA ALA A 202 3.52 -15.22 -24.68
C ALA A 202 2.19 -15.71 -24.08
N VAL A 203 1.66 -14.98 -23.10
CA VAL A 203 0.37 -15.25 -22.44
C VAL A 203 -0.49 -13.98 -22.50
N LYS A 204 -1.80 -14.15 -22.68
CA LYS A 204 -2.80 -13.06 -22.69
C LYS A 204 -4.06 -13.54 -21.97
N ASP A 205 -4.00 -13.60 -20.66
CA ASP A 205 -5.03 -14.20 -19.78
C ASP A 205 -6.12 -13.20 -19.36
N TYR A 206 -6.52 -12.28 -20.25
CA TYR A 206 -7.50 -11.23 -19.90
C TYR A 206 -8.86 -11.79 -19.51
N GLN A 207 -9.31 -12.90 -20.11
CA GLN A 207 -10.55 -13.57 -19.70
C GLN A 207 -10.41 -14.10 -18.28
N LYS A 208 -9.29 -14.71 -17.93
CA LYS A 208 -9.00 -15.19 -16.58
C LYS A 208 -9.06 -14.05 -15.53
N ALA A 209 -8.60 -12.85 -15.91
CA ALA A 209 -8.74 -11.68 -15.02
C ALA A 209 -10.22 -11.34 -14.75
N ILE A 210 -11.07 -11.40 -15.77
CA ILE A 210 -12.52 -11.20 -15.64
C ILE A 210 -13.13 -12.30 -14.78
N ASP A 211 -12.83 -13.56 -15.07
CA ASP A 211 -13.37 -14.72 -14.35
C ASP A 211 -13.08 -14.63 -12.85
N TYR A 212 -11.87 -14.22 -12.44
CA TYR A 212 -11.54 -14.02 -11.03
C TYR A 212 -12.22 -12.79 -10.41
N CYS A 213 -12.45 -11.72 -11.17
CA CYS A 213 -13.27 -10.59 -10.69
C CYS A 213 -14.73 -11.02 -10.47
N ASP A 214 -15.28 -11.84 -11.36
CA ASP A 214 -16.67 -12.35 -11.24
C ASP A 214 -16.86 -13.20 -9.98
N LEU A 215 -15.82 -13.91 -9.50
CA LEU A 215 -15.86 -14.63 -8.22
C LEU A 215 -15.98 -13.71 -7.00
N LEU A 216 -15.64 -12.42 -7.15
CA LEU A 216 -15.77 -11.41 -6.09
C LEU A 216 -17.10 -10.66 -6.15
N ASP A 217 -17.84 -10.78 -7.24
CA ASP A 217 -19.13 -10.08 -7.40
C ASP A 217 -20.13 -10.51 -6.32
N GLY A 218 -20.80 -9.52 -5.74
CA GLY A 218 -21.74 -9.73 -4.63
C GLY A 218 -21.10 -10.17 -3.30
N LYS A 219 -19.75 -10.28 -3.23
CA LYS A 219 -19.01 -10.58 -1.99
C LYS A 219 -18.47 -9.33 -1.33
N TYR A 220 -18.15 -8.34 -2.13
CA TYR A 220 -17.73 -7.00 -1.71
C TYR A 220 -18.73 -5.98 -2.25
N GLU A 221 -18.84 -4.86 -1.57
CA GLU A 221 -19.78 -3.79 -1.92
C GLU A 221 -19.09 -2.44 -1.78
N LEU A 222 -19.30 -1.55 -2.75
CA LEU A 222 -18.83 -0.18 -2.63
C LEU A 222 -19.50 0.49 -1.41
N SER A 223 -18.73 1.22 -0.62
CA SER A 223 -19.23 2.03 0.48
C SER A 223 -20.04 3.21 -0.08
N LYS A 224 -21.36 3.19 0.06
CA LYS A 224 -22.27 4.19 -0.54
C LYS A 224 -23.08 4.97 0.48
N ALA A 225 -23.30 4.40 1.66
CA ALA A 225 -24.16 5.03 2.66
C ALA A 225 -23.48 6.21 3.35
N GLU A 226 -24.13 7.35 3.37
CA GLU A 226 -23.69 8.51 4.13
C GLU A 226 -23.75 8.23 5.64
N LYS A 227 -22.74 8.66 6.40
CA LYS A 227 -22.67 8.57 7.84
C LYS A 227 -22.01 9.82 8.42
N ASN A 228 -22.67 10.48 9.34
CA ASN A 228 -22.16 11.69 10.02
C ASN A 228 -21.79 12.83 9.05
N GLY A 229 -22.46 12.94 7.90
CA GLY A 229 -22.20 13.94 6.87
C GLY A 229 -21.01 13.63 5.98
N TYR A 230 -20.49 12.40 6.00
CA TYR A 230 -19.48 11.90 5.09
C TYR A 230 -20.07 10.90 4.11
N THR A 231 -19.69 11.01 2.85
CA THR A 231 -20.08 10.06 1.82
C THR A 231 -19.52 8.67 2.10
N GLY A 232 -20.10 7.63 1.50
CA GLY A 232 -19.54 6.28 1.61
C GLY A 232 -18.09 6.19 1.13
N TYR A 233 -17.76 6.90 0.06
CA TYR A 233 -16.39 6.97 -0.47
C TYR A 233 -15.40 7.57 0.53
N GLU A 234 -15.73 8.71 1.16
CA GLU A 234 -14.87 9.34 2.17
C GLU A 234 -14.60 8.41 3.35
N GLN A 235 -15.59 7.63 3.76
CA GLN A 235 -15.47 6.73 4.90
C GLN A 235 -14.41 5.64 4.70
N VAL A 236 -14.09 5.25 3.47
CA VAL A 236 -13.04 4.26 3.18
C VAL A 236 -11.65 4.79 3.55
N PHE A 237 -11.46 6.11 3.57
CA PHE A 237 -10.19 6.78 3.86
C PHE A 237 -10.08 7.35 5.27
N MET A 238 -11.09 7.16 6.12
CA MET A 238 -11.08 7.64 7.49
C MET A 238 -10.28 6.73 8.44
N ALA A 239 -9.84 7.31 9.56
CA ALA A 239 -9.03 6.62 10.56
C ALA A 239 -9.71 5.40 11.20
N ASP A 240 -11.04 5.34 11.16
CA ASP A 240 -11.87 4.24 11.68
C ASP A 240 -12.33 3.26 10.59
N ASN A 241 -11.73 3.27 9.42
CA ASN A 241 -12.13 2.45 8.28
C ASN A 241 -12.04 0.93 8.58
N ASP A 242 -11.20 0.51 9.51
CA ASP A 242 -11.10 -0.87 9.99
C ASP A 242 -12.17 -1.27 11.01
N GLN A 243 -12.99 -0.31 11.46
CA GLN A 243 -14.10 -0.49 12.39
C GLN A 243 -15.45 -0.10 11.77
N ASN A 244 -15.45 0.57 10.64
CA ASN A 244 -16.64 0.98 9.91
C ASN A 244 -17.13 -0.15 9.00
N PRO A 245 -18.30 -0.77 9.29
CA PRO A 245 -18.80 -1.91 8.51
C PRO A 245 -19.02 -1.60 7.02
N GLN A 246 -19.29 -0.36 6.67
CA GLN A 246 -19.44 0.05 5.25
C GLN A 246 -18.10 0.06 4.52
N ALA A 247 -17.08 0.68 5.13
CA ALA A 247 -15.73 0.71 4.56
C ALA A 247 -15.12 -0.70 4.46
N MET A 248 -15.30 -1.51 5.52
CA MET A 248 -14.78 -2.89 5.55
C MET A 248 -15.35 -3.79 4.45
N LYS A 249 -16.58 -3.53 3.98
CA LYS A 249 -17.18 -4.29 2.88
C LYS A 249 -16.52 -4.02 1.52
N GLU A 250 -15.87 -2.88 1.33
CA GLU A 250 -15.18 -2.53 0.10
C GLU A 250 -13.73 -3.04 0.08
N ILE A 251 -13.12 -3.20 1.26
CA ILE A 251 -11.69 -3.52 1.40
C ILE A 251 -11.49 -5.03 1.36
N ILE A 252 -10.67 -5.51 0.41
CA ILE A 252 -10.39 -6.93 0.23
C ILE A 252 -9.28 -7.41 1.17
N LEU A 253 -8.12 -6.76 1.18
CA LEU A 253 -6.97 -7.10 2.04
C LEU A 253 -6.32 -5.82 2.56
N PRO A 254 -6.61 -5.38 3.77
CA PRO A 254 -5.99 -4.19 4.35
C PRO A 254 -4.64 -4.52 4.99
N ILE A 255 -3.71 -3.57 4.90
CA ILE A 255 -2.53 -3.52 5.76
C ILE A 255 -2.92 -2.67 6.99
N ARG A 256 -3.22 -3.33 8.11
CA ARG A 256 -3.74 -2.65 9.30
C ARG A 256 -2.68 -1.81 10.00
N GLN A 257 -3.07 -0.59 10.35
CA GLN A 257 -2.24 0.35 11.09
C GLN A 257 -3.10 1.08 12.13
N ASP A 258 -2.77 0.89 13.41
CA ASP A 258 -3.52 1.47 14.54
C ASP A 258 -2.91 2.77 15.08
N GLY A 259 -1.79 3.23 14.48
CA GLY A 259 -1.10 4.45 14.90
C GLY A 259 -0.47 4.40 16.29
N ALA A 260 -0.63 3.32 17.04
CA ALA A 260 -0.11 3.14 18.38
C ALA A 260 0.96 2.03 18.44
N LYS A 261 0.56 0.78 18.19
CA LYS A 261 1.47 -0.38 18.18
C LYS A 261 2.18 -0.52 16.83
N THR A 262 1.53 -0.09 15.77
CA THR A 262 2.05 -0.13 14.39
C THR A 262 2.65 1.21 13.96
N LYS A 263 3.17 2.02 14.88
CA LYS A 263 3.88 3.26 14.53
C LYS A 263 5.06 2.99 13.64
N CYS A 264 5.04 3.62 12.45
CA CYS A 264 6.12 3.51 11.48
C CYS A 264 6.04 4.69 10.50
N TYR A 265 7.18 5.18 10.04
CA TYR A 265 7.24 6.20 8.97
C TYR A 265 7.18 5.57 7.56
N SER A 266 6.78 4.32 7.45
CA SER A 266 6.65 3.59 6.19
C SER A 266 5.22 3.37 5.71
N GLY A 267 4.24 3.39 6.61
CA GLY A 267 2.86 3.05 6.29
C GLY A 267 1.99 4.26 5.93
N ALA A 268 0.72 4.27 6.36
CA ALA A 268 -0.21 5.38 6.12
C ALA A 268 0.35 6.72 6.59
N ASN A 269 1.09 6.75 7.71
CA ASN A 269 1.77 7.95 8.18
C ASN A 269 2.75 8.53 7.15
N TYR A 270 3.40 7.70 6.35
CA TYR A 270 4.26 8.17 5.25
C TYR A 270 3.47 8.98 4.22
N LEU A 271 2.35 8.43 3.72
CA LEU A 271 1.53 9.14 2.73
C LEU A 271 0.94 10.43 3.30
N VAL A 272 0.30 10.35 4.46
CA VAL A 272 -0.35 11.52 5.08
C VAL A 272 0.68 12.60 5.40
N SER A 273 1.82 12.26 6.00
CA SER A 273 2.86 13.24 6.36
C SER A 273 3.55 13.84 5.13
N SER A 274 3.83 13.02 4.12
CA SER A 274 4.54 13.47 2.91
C SER A 274 3.70 14.40 2.04
N THR A 275 2.40 14.22 2.04
CA THR A 275 1.45 14.99 1.26
C THR A 275 0.89 16.20 2.00
N ARG A 276 0.95 16.22 3.34
CA ARG A 276 0.45 17.32 4.15
C ARG A 276 1.37 18.54 4.04
N ILE A 277 0.78 19.72 3.79
CA ILE A 277 1.45 21.02 3.80
C ILE A 277 1.00 21.86 4.99
N THR A 278 1.79 22.89 5.36
CA THR A 278 1.43 23.84 6.39
C THR A 278 0.12 24.55 6.06
N GLY A 279 -0.78 24.63 7.01
CA GLY A 279 -2.12 25.22 6.83
C GLY A 279 -3.20 24.22 6.48
N MET A 280 -2.88 22.94 6.23
CA MET A 280 -3.89 21.90 6.11
C MET A 280 -4.42 21.46 7.48
N PRO A 281 -5.69 20.99 7.54
CA PRO A 281 -6.27 20.42 8.76
C PRO A 281 -5.42 19.29 9.34
N TYR A 282 -5.64 19.00 10.62
CA TYR A 282 -5.06 17.81 11.24
C TYR A 282 -5.63 16.53 10.60
N MET A 283 -4.74 15.69 10.11
CA MET A 283 -5.08 14.46 9.38
C MET A 283 -4.55 13.20 10.09
N GLY A 284 -4.63 13.17 11.42
CA GLY A 284 -4.16 12.04 12.23
C GLY A 284 -2.65 12.04 12.55
N THR A 285 -1.90 13.00 12.01
CA THR A 285 -0.47 13.18 12.30
C THR A 285 -0.12 14.65 12.48
N SER A 286 0.81 14.95 13.38
CA SER A 286 1.41 16.28 13.50
C SER A 286 2.50 16.56 12.47
N ASN A 287 2.98 15.53 11.77
CA ASN A 287 4.05 15.69 10.79
C ASN A 287 3.54 16.41 9.54
N VAL A 288 4.36 17.34 9.04
CA VAL A 288 4.12 18.11 7.83
C VAL A 288 5.41 18.07 7.01
N TRP A 289 5.51 17.10 6.07
CA TRP A 289 6.72 16.95 5.27
C TRP A 289 6.67 17.74 3.96
N SER A 290 5.50 17.94 3.38
CA SER A 290 5.32 18.77 2.17
C SER A 290 6.24 18.36 1.02
N CYS A 291 6.30 17.09 0.72
CA CYS A 291 7.26 16.57 -0.27
C CYS A 291 6.67 15.70 -1.37
N ASN A 292 5.48 15.12 -1.16
CA ASN A 292 4.81 14.31 -2.17
C ASN A 292 3.60 15.08 -2.72
N PHE A 293 3.59 15.31 -4.02
CA PHE A 293 2.59 16.13 -4.69
C PHE A 293 1.98 15.41 -5.90
N SER A 294 0.69 15.66 -6.14
CA SER A 294 0.04 15.20 -7.37
C SER A 294 0.47 16.06 -8.56
N ARG A 295 0.64 15.41 -9.70
CA ARG A 295 0.85 16.11 -10.98
C ARG A 295 -0.48 16.58 -11.57
N ALA A 296 -0.44 17.63 -12.35
CA ALA A 296 -1.62 18.18 -13.03
C ALA A 296 -2.38 17.15 -13.89
N ALA A 297 -1.68 16.13 -14.40
CA ALA A 297 -2.28 15.04 -15.16
C ALA A 297 -3.27 14.23 -14.31
N LEU A 298 -2.92 13.92 -13.05
CA LEU A 298 -3.83 13.24 -12.12
C LEU A 298 -5.02 14.14 -11.75
N VAL A 299 -4.75 15.42 -11.41
CA VAL A 299 -5.79 16.38 -11.03
C VAL A 299 -6.87 16.48 -12.10
N LYS A 300 -6.47 16.56 -13.38
CA LYS A 300 -7.39 16.65 -14.52
C LYS A 300 -8.25 15.41 -14.74
N LYS A 301 -7.89 14.25 -14.17
CA LYS A 301 -8.74 13.05 -14.22
C LYS A 301 -9.97 13.17 -13.31
N PHE A 302 -9.87 13.96 -12.24
CA PHE A 302 -10.92 14.13 -11.25
C PHE A 302 -11.73 15.43 -11.46
N PHE A 303 -11.10 16.46 -12.02
CA PHE A 303 -11.70 17.78 -12.18
C PHE A 303 -11.58 18.27 -13.61
N SER A 304 -12.68 18.78 -14.19
CA SER A 304 -12.72 19.29 -15.56
C SER A 304 -11.78 20.47 -15.76
N THR A 305 -11.65 21.32 -14.74
CA THR A 305 -10.67 22.40 -14.68
C THR A 305 -9.92 22.36 -13.36
N LEU A 306 -8.75 22.97 -13.29
CA LEU A 306 -8.01 23.08 -12.03
C LEU A 306 -8.71 24.02 -11.03
N GLU A 307 -9.60 24.88 -11.53
CA GLU A 307 -10.41 25.80 -10.73
C GLU A 307 -11.55 25.07 -10.01
N ASP A 308 -12.01 23.93 -10.54
CA ASP A 308 -13.04 23.10 -9.92
C ASP A 308 -12.44 22.23 -8.78
N CYS A 309 -11.13 22.14 -8.68
CA CYS A 309 -10.46 21.41 -7.60
C CYS A 309 -10.69 22.16 -6.28
N PRO A 310 -11.32 21.53 -5.26
CA PRO A 310 -11.51 22.15 -3.98
C PRO A 310 -10.14 22.43 -3.34
N ILE A 311 -9.80 23.71 -3.29
CA ILE A 311 -8.59 24.21 -2.65
C ILE A 311 -9.01 24.77 -1.30
N ALA A 312 -8.24 24.53 -0.25
CA ALA A 312 -8.38 25.28 0.98
C ALA A 312 -8.16 26.76 0.64
N THR A 313 -9.23 27.56 0.76
CA THR A 313 -9.25 28.94 0.26
C THR A 313 -8.49 29.90 1.16
N GLU A 314 -8.12 29.48 2.38
CA GLU A 314 -7.35 30.30 3.32
C GLU A 314 -6.12 29.53 3.80
N LYS A 315 -4.97 30.10 3.47
CA LYS A 315 -3.67 29.64 3.99
C LYS A 315 -3.56 30.14 5.42
N ALA A 316 -3.40 29.21 6.38
CA ALA A 316 -3.04 29.61 7.73
C ALA A 316 -1.69 30.34 7.73
N PRO A 317 -1.49 31.34 8.63
CA PRO A 317 -0.23 32.03 8.75
C PRO A 317 0.94 31.05 8.95
N ASP A 318 2.09 31.35 8.36
CA ASP A 318 3.27 30.52 8.52
C ASP A 318 3.63 30.40 10.02
N GLY A 319 3.76 29.16 10.49
CA GLY A 319 4.04 28.88 11.90
C GLY A 319 2.80 28.81 12.81
N ALA A 320 1.58 28.87 12.26
CA ALA A 320 0.37 28.68 13.05
C ALA A 320 0.34 27.30 13.71
N THR A 321 -0.05 27.26 14.99
CA THR A 321 -0.29 26.02 15.71
C THR A 321 -1.60 25.38 15.24
N GLU A 322 -1.76 24.08 15.47
CA GLU A 322 -2.99 23.34 15.17
C GLU A 322 -4.24 24.01 15.79
N ALA A 323 -4.14 24.45 17.05
CA ALA A 323 -5.24 25.14 17.73
C ALA A 323 -5.58 26.49 17.05
N GLN A 324 -4.62 27.20 16.50
CA GLN A 324 -4.85 28.44 15.77
C GLN A 324 -5.50 28.18 14.40
N ILE A 325 -5.13 27.06 13.73
CA ILE A 325 -5.75 26.66 12.48
C ILE A 325 -7.22 26.28 12.69
N ILE A 326 -7.50 25.50 13.73
CA ILE A 326 -8.89 25.14 14.14
C ILE A 326 -9.68 26.42 14.45
N ALA A 327 -9.13 27.36 15.20
CA ALA A 327 -9.80 28.61 15.55
C ALA A 327 -10.07 29.49 14.32
N LEU A 328 -9.20 29.50 13.33
CA LEU A 328 -9.42 30.22 12.06
C LEU A 328 -10.53 29.57 11.24
N ASP A 329 -10.59 28.25 11.18
CA ASP A 329 -11.64 27.49 10.50
C ASP A 329 -13.00 27.74 11.16
N GLU A 330 -13.08 27.74 12.49
CA GLU A 330 -14.28 28.07 13.25
C GLU A 330 -14.72 29.52 13.04
N ALA A 331 -13.79 30.45 13.01
CA ALA A 331 -14.06 31.88 12.76
C ALA A 331 -14.55 32.16 11.34
N ALA A 332 -14.09 31.38 10.36
CA ALA A 332 -14.54 31.44 8.97
C ALA A 332 -15.92 30.78 8.75
N GLY A 333 -16.54 30.20 9.81
CA GLY A 333 -17.80 29.46 9.73
C GLY A 333 -17.67 28.10 9.06
N THR A 334 -16.44 27.63 8.87
CA THR A 334 -16.13 26.25 8.48
C THR A 334 -15.84 25.44 9.74
N THR A 335 -16.54 24.33 9.92
CA THR A 335 -16.20 23.43 11.00
C THR A 335 -14.97 22.61 10.60
N THR A 336 -14.16 22.17 11.57
CA THR A 336 -13.05 21.20 11.33
C THR A 336 -13.57 20.00 10.51
N LYS A 337 -14.83 19.63 10.69
CA LYS A 337 -15.52 18.62 9.92
C LYS A 337 -15.74 19.00 8.46
N ASP A 338 -16.12 20.25 8.16
CA ASP A 338 -16.33 20.72 6.82
C ASP A 338 -15.01 20.86 6.06
N VAL A 339 -13.96 21.25 6.77
CA VAL A 339 -12.59 21.31 6.23
C VAL A 339 -12.05 19.89 5.98
N GLN A 340 -12.26 18.95 6.91
CA GLN A 340 -11.93 17.54 6.70
C GLN A 340 -12.77 16.91 5.58
N LYS A 341 -14.06 17.27 5.48
CA LYS A 341 -14.90 16.83 4.38
C LYS A 341 -14.37 17.31 3.04
N LYS A 342 -14.05 18.59 2.92
CA LYS A 342 -13.43 19.13 1.69
C LYS A 342 -12.06 18.49 1.41
N ALA A 343 -11.30 18.15 2.45
CA ALA A 343 -10.05 17.43 2.33
C ALA A 343 -10.24 16.02 1.78
N ASN A 344 -11.25 15.32 2.24
CA ASN A 344 -11.55 13.95 1.84
C ASN A 344 -12.27 13.87 0.49
N ASP A 345 -13.02 14.91 0.10
CA ASP A 345 -13.65 15.02 -1.21
C ASP A 345 -12.61 15.10 -2.35
N CYS A 346 -11.37 15.36 -2.01
CA CYS A 346 -10.28 15.46 -2.97
C CYS A 346 -9.14 14.52 -2.56
N LEU A 347 -8.96 13.39 -3.28
CA LEU A 347 -7.75 12.56 -3.19
C LEU A 347 -6.46 13.37 -3.42
N LEU A 348 -6.60 14.60 -3.90
CA LEU A 348 -5.57 15.56 -4.24
C LEU A 348 -5.40 16.63 -3.17
N TYR A 349 -6.10 16.52 -2.08
CA TYR A 349 -6.03 17.48 -0.99
C TYR A 349 -4.65 17.57 -0.35
N THR A 350 -3.85 16.59 -0.62
CA THR A 350 -2.44 16.52 -0.31
C THR A 350 -1.55 17.17 -1.36
N SER A 351 -2.15 17.75 -2.43
CA SER A 351 -1.41 18.45 -3.48
C SER A 351 -1.37 19.94 -3.19
N PRO A 352 -0.23 20.60 -3.40
CA PRO A 352 -0.22 22.06 -3.48
C PRO A 352 -1.13 22.50 -4.60
N SER A 353 -1.74 23.66 -4.43
CA SER A 353 -2.44 24.35 -5.50
C SER A 353 -1.56 24.38 -6.76
N PRO A 354 -2.12 24.24 -7.97
CA PRO A 354 -1.38 24.44 -9.20
C PRO A 354 -0.65 25.79 -9.27
N ARG A 355 -1.06 26.78 -8.48
CA ARG A 355 -0.35 28.04 -8.31
C ARG A 355 0.97 27.87 -7.54
N ASP A 356 1.05 26.94 -6.61
CA ASP A 356 2.27 26.69 -5.84
C ASP A 356 3.32 25.93 -6.66
N LEU A 357 2.90 25.14 -7.65
CA LEU A 357 3.80 24.47 -8.60
C LEU A 357 4.46 25.44 -9.58
N SER A 358 3.88 26.63 -9.81
CA SER A 358 4.44 27.65 -10.71
C SER A 358 5.53 28.51 -10.06
N THR A 359 5.63 28.51 -8.74
CA THR A 359 6.56 29.35 -7.97
C THR A 359 7.78 28.60 -7.43
N SER A 360 7.83 27.27 -7.61
CA SER A 360 8.94 26.41 -7.19
C SER A 360 9.89 26.04 -8.33
N ARG A 361 10.20 27.01 -9.23
CA ARG A 361 11.26 26.88 -10.21
C ARG A 361 12.55 27.52 -9.72
#